data_d932c23cbefd0f5cac292d5e5a2cd565
#
_entry.id   d932c23cbefd0f5cac292d5e5a2cd565
#
_cell.length_a   1.000
_cell.length_b   1.000
_cell.length_c   1.000
_cell.angle_alpha   90.00
_cell.angle_beta   90.00
_cell.angle_gamma   90.00
#
_symmetry.space_group_name_H-M   'P 1'
#
loop_
_entity.id
_entity.type
_entity.pdbx_description
1 polymer ?
#
loop_
_entity_poly.entity_id
_entity_poly.type
_entity_poly.pdbx_seq_one_letter_code
_entity_poly.pdbx_strand_id
1 'polypeptide(L)'
;MEAKIEKISELSKLLSVKTRMSDDLFHLFGKFGIGHLLSRLSLEKRDGVSASELILSLCLFRIVGESIHRICKHKIYELSNYGKNCFYRMMIRPQMDWRRLMNHFALRYMCLLRKYGEAPLSDTTTCFIIDDTVLEKSGVRMEGISRVFDHMKGRCVLGYKLLLCAFFDGKTTIPFDFSLHQEKGKQGNCGLTRQQLKKAYHTKRNTGNPDYKRFQECKMSKIEVAMDMDGRWGYMRSM
;
A
#
# COMPACT_ATOMS: atom_id res chain seq x y z
N MET A 1 7.71 17.49 41.78
CA MET A 1 6.32 17.78 41.38
C MET A 1 6.26 18.38 39.98
N GLU A 2 7.15 19.31 39.64
CA GLU A 2 7.25 19.95 38.31
C GLU A 2 7.40 18.99 37.11
N ALA A 3 8.32 18.05 37.17
CA ALA A 3 8.52 17.08 36.09
C ALA A 3 7.29 16.20 35.77
N LYS A 4 6.35 16.05 36.73
CA LYS A 4 5.11 15.30 36.52
C LYS A 4 4.04 16.17 35.84
N ILE A 5 4.07 17.48 36.10
CA ILE A 5 3.16 18.46 35.50
C ILE A 5 3.58 18.73 34.05
N GLU A 6 4.85 18.85 33.77
CA GLU A 6 5.41 18.99 32.42
C GLU A 6 5.04 17.82 31.51
N LYS A 7 5.17 16.59 32.01
CA LYS A 7 4.79 15.36 31.30
C LYS A 7 3.28 15.27 31.02
N ILE A 8 2.43 15.81 31.89
CA ILE A 8 0.95 15.89 31.68
C ILE A 8 0.62 16.93 30.61
N SER A 9 1.32 18.07 30.58
CA SER A 9 1.12 19.12 29.58
C SER A 9 1.57 18.66 28.18
N GLU A 10 2.66 17.92 28.08
CA GLU A 10 3.10 17.30 26.81
C GLU A 10 2.12 16.23 26.34
N LEU A 11 1.60 15.39 27.24
CA LEU A 11 0.58 14.39 26.92
C LEU A 11 -0.74 15.05 26.45
N SER A 12 -1.15 16.15 27.05
CA SER A 12 -2.36 16.88 26.63
C SER A 12 -2.17 17.54 25.25
N LYS A 13 -1.00 18.10 24.96
CA LYS A 13 -0.65 18.63 23.62
C LYS A 13 -0.64 17.53 22.57
N LEU A 14 -0.04 16.36 22.86
CA LEU A 14 -0.03 15.20 21.96
C LEU A 14 -1.44 14.65 21.72
N LEU A 15 -2.31 14.62 22.72
CA LEU A 15 -3.71 14.21 22.57
C LEU A 15 -4.51 15.19 21.72
N SER A 16 -4.30 16.50 21.87
CA SER A 16 -4.99 17.51 21.04
C SER A 16 -4.55 17.48 19.59
N VAL A 17 -3.26 17.26 19.31
CA VAL A 17 -2.72 17.06 17.96
C VAL A 17 -3.30 15.79 17.34
N LYS A 18 -3.44 14.71 18.10
CA LYS A 18 -4.03 13.45 17.67
C LYS A 18 -5.48 13.58 17.24
N THR A 19 -6.31 14.23 18.04
CA THR A 19 -7.73 14.43 17.73
C THR A 19 -7.87 15.22 16.44
N ARG A 20 -7.14 16.34 16.28
CA ARG A 20 -7.12 17.12 15.05
C ARG A 20 -6.67 16.31 13.85
N MET A 21 -5.56 15.59 13.95
CA MET A 21 -5.04 14.77 12.85
C MET A 21 -6.00 13.66 12.45
N SER A 22 -6.72 13.07 13.40
CA SER A 22 -7.76 12.08 13.13
C SER A 22 -8.94 12.72 12.39
N ASP A 23 -9.43 13.86 12.84
CA ASP A 23 -10.55 14.58 12.23
C ASP A 23 -10.20 15.06 10.81
N ASP A 24 -9.01 15.62 10.61
CA ASP A 24 -8.52 16.06 9.30
C ASP A 24 -8.43 14.89 8.33
N LEU A 25 -7.95 13.73 8.78
CA LEU A 25 -7.89 12.52 7.96
C LEU A 25 -9.28 11.94 7.67
N PHE A 26 -10.21 11.95 8.61
CA PHE A 26 -11.60 11.57 8.37
C PHE A 26 -12.25 12.47 7.32
N HIS A 27 -12.04 13.78 7.43
CA HIS A 27 -12.53 14.74 6.46
C HIS A 27 -11.90 14.53 5.07
N LEU A 28 -10.58 14.28 5.01
CA LEU A 28 -9.87 13.97 3.79
C LEU A 28 -10.40 12.67 3.16
N PHE A 29 -10.60 11.61 3.93
CA PHE A 29 -11.19 10.35 3.48
C PHE A 29 -12.60 10.53 2.91
N GLY A 30 -13.40 11.42 3.51
CA GLY A 30 -14.70 11.82 2.97
C GLY A 30 -14.55 12.45 1.58
N LYS A 31 -13.62 13.39 1.40
CA LYS A 31 -13.32 14.00 0.10
C LYS A 31 -12.85 12.98 -0.95
N PHE A 32 -12.12 11.95 -0.54
CA PHE A 32 -11.68 10.87 -1.42
C PHE A 32 -12.78 9.84 -1.73
N GLY A 33 -13.90 9.85 -1.01
CA GLY A 33 -15.02 8.93 -1.24
C GLY A 33 -14.69 7.46 -0.98
N ILE A 34 -13.80 7.19 -0.02
CA ILE A 34 -13.29 5.84 0.26
C ILE A 34 -14.40 4.90 0.73
N GLY A 35 -15.31 5.35 1.59
CA GLY A 35 -16.45 4.55 2.03
C GLY A 35 -17.30 4.04 0.86
N HIS A 36 -17.63 4.92 -0.08
CA HIS A 36 -18.39 4.56 -1.27
C HIS A 36 -17.64 3.56 -2.20
N LEU A 37 -16.32 3.72 -2.33
CA LEU A 37 -15.51 2.75 -3.08
C LEU A 37 -15.54 1.38 -2.43
N LEU A 38 -15.36 1.30 -1.12
CA LEU A 38 -15.32 0.02 -0.39
C LEU A 38 -16.67 -0.67 -0.37
N SER A 39 -17.76 0.08 -0.30
CA SER A 39 -19.13 -0.42 -0.46
C SER A 39 -19.34 -1.07 -1.84
N ARG A 40 -18.92 -0.39 -2.91
CA ARG A 40 -18.96 -0.94 -4.28
C ARG A 40 -18.16 -2.23 -4.45
N LEU A 41 -17.08 -2.38 -3.70
CA LEU A 41 -16.24 -3.59 -3.74
C LEU A 41 -16.81 -4.73 -2.87
N SER A 42 -17.99 -4.54 -2.26
CA SER A 42 -18.61 -5.49 -1.31
C SER A 42 -17.67 -5.91 -0.19
N LEU A 43 -16.80 -5.00 0.23
CA LEU A 43 -15.79 -5.24 1.28
C LEU A 43 -16.31 -4.90 2.67
N GLU A 44 -17.48 -4.27 2.75
CA GLU A 44 -18.14 -4.00 4.01
C GLU A 44 -18.57 -5.30 4.68
N LYS A 45 -18.33 -5.36 5.97
CA LYS A 45 -18.82 -6.46 6.80
C LYS A 45 -20.21 -6.09 7.30
N ARG A 46 -21.07 -7.09 7.43
CA ARG A 46 -22.36 -6.95 8.13
C ARG A 46 -22.17 -6.64 9.62
N ASP A 47 -21.09 -7.19 10.21
CA ASP A 47 -20.79 -7.03 11.63
C ASP A 47 -19.32 -6.75 11.87
N GLY A 48 -19.02 -5.93 12.89
CA GLY A 48 -17.67 -5.60 13.36
C GLY A 48 -17.11 -4.31 12.76
N VAL A 49 -15.79 -4.17 12.79
CA VAL A 49 -15.09 -2.97 12.33
C VAL A 49 -15.22 -2.77 10.83
N SER A 50 -15.59 -1.56 10.42
CA SER A 50 -15.70 -1.23 8.99
C SER A 50 -14.35 -1.28 8.28
N ALA A 51 -14.36 -1.64 6.99
CA ALA A 51 -13.14 -1.64 6.20
C ALA A 51 -12.55 -0.23 6.05
N SER A 52 -13.40 0.79 5.94
CA SER A 52 -13.00 2.21 5.89
C SER A 52 -12.20 2.62 7.12
N GLU A 53 -12.67 2.24 8.30
CA GLU A 53 -12.02 2.56 9.55
C GLU A 53 -10.67 1.85 9.73
N LEU A 54 -10.57 0.59 9.29
CA LEU A 54 -9.31 -0.14 9.29
C LEU A 54 -8.29 0.48 8.31
N ILE A 55 -8.73 0.90 7.12
CA ILE A 55 -7.85 1.56 6.14
C ILE A 55 -7.38 2.92 6.65
N LEU A 56 -8.28 3.72 7.23
CA LEU A 56 -7.92 4.99 7.86
C LEU A 56 -6.88 4.78 8.97
N SER A 57 -7.10 3.80 9.84
CA SER A 57 -6.14 3.46 10.89
C SER A 57 -4.78 3.05 10.33
N LEU A 58 -4.75 2.27 9.23
CA LEU A 58 -3.49 1.91 8.56
C LEU A 58 -2.75 3.13 8.01
N CYS A 59 -3.46 4.12 7.47
CA CYS A 59 -2.87 5.39 7.03
C CYS A 59 -2.28 6.15 8.22
N LEU A 60 -3.03 6.26 9.32
CA LEU A 60 -2.55 6.89 10.56
C LEU A 60 -1.29 6.21 11.10
N PHE A 61 -1.25 4.87 11.12
CA PHE A 61 -0.09 4.12 11.59
C PHE A 61 1.17 4.45 10.78
N ARG A 62 1.01 4.66 9.48
CA ARG A 62 2.13 5.03 8.58
C ARG A 62 2.59 6.46 8.81
N ILE A 63 1.69 7.39 9.06
CA ILE A 63 2.01 8.79 9.37
C ILE A 63 2.79 8.86 10.70
N VAL A 64 2.37 8.09 11.69
CA VAL A 64 3.04 8.00 13.00
C VAL A 64 4.36 7.22 12.93
N GLY A 65 4.62 6.48 11.84
CA GLY A 65 5.83 5.68 11.64
C GLY A 65 5.87 4.37 12.44
N GLU A 66 4.73 3.94 12.98
CA GLU A 66 4.67 2.77 13.84
C GLU A 66 4.06 1.54 13.15
N SER A 67 4.45 0.35 13.62
CA SER A 67 3.90 -0.91 13.10
C SER A 67 2.56 -1.25 13.75
N ILE A 68 1.69 -1.97 13.01
CA ILE A 68 0.41 -2.49 13.51
C ILE A 68 0.61 -3.24 14.83
N HIS A 69 1.67 -4.05 14.92
CA HIS A 69 1.94 -4.84 16.12
C HIS A 69 2.23 -3.95 17.34
N ARG A 70 3.09 -2.94 17.18
CA ARG A 70 3.44 -2.03 18.29
C ARG A 70 2.24 -1.20 18.73
N ILE A 71 1.49 -0.65 17.79
CA ILE A 71 0.32 0.17 18.12
C ILE A 71 -0.73 -0.66 18.87
N CYS A 72 -1.08 -1.84 18.36
CA CYS A 72 -2.10 -2.67 19.01
C CYS A 72 -1.63 -3.28 20.34
N LYS A 73 -0.33 -3.61 20.47
CA LYS A 73 0.22 -4.19 21.71
C LYS A 73 0.35 -3.18 22.83
N HIS A 74 0.83 -1.99 22.50
CA HIS A 74 1.16 -0.97 23.51
C HIS A 74 0.10 0.12 23.60
N LYS A 75 -1.04 -0.01 22.87
CA LYS A 75 -2.12 0.99 22.76
C LYS A 75 -1.56 2.40 22.53
N ILE A 76 -0.52 2.47 21.67
CA ILE A 76 0.19 3.72 21.39
C ILE A 76 -0.82 4.77 20.91
N TYR A 77 -0.88 5.89 21.61
CA TYR A 77 -1.79 7.01 21.38
C TYR A 77 -3.26 6.60 21.23
N GLU A 78 -3.67 5.43 21.73
CA GLU A 78 -5.04 4.92 21.55
C GLU A 78 -5.53 4.96 20.07
N LEU A 79 -4.61 4.91 19.11
CA LEU A 79 -4.89 5.01 17.68
C LEU A 79 -5.78 3.87 17.16
N SER A 80 -5.95 2.82 17.93
CA SER A 80 -6.83 1.72 17.60
C SER A 80 -7.36 1.02 18.83
N ASN A 81 -8.67 0.87 18.89
CA ASN A 81 -9.35 0.03 19.87
C ASN A 81 -9.41 -1.44 19.43
N TYR A 82 -8.85 -1.75 18.24
CA TYR A 82 -8.95 -3.06 17.62
C TYR A 82 -7.65 -3.86 17.78
N GLY A 83 -7.80 -5.15 17.93
CA GLY A 83 -6.65 -6.06 17.95
C GLY A 83 -6.00 -6.18 16.57
N LYS A 84 -4.69 -6.44 16.54
CA LYS A 84 -3.89 -6.60 15.31
C LYS A 84 -4.51 -7.57 14.28
N ASN A 85 -5.22 -8.58 14.74
CA ASN A 85 -5.83 -9.59 13.88
C ASN A 85 -6.92 -9.01 12.95
N CYS A 86 -7.60 -7.92 13.34
CA CYS A 86 -8.58 -7.23 12.49
C CYS A 86 -7.90 -6.69 11.23
N PHE A 87 -6.75 -6.05 11.40
CA PHE A 87 -5.96 -5.50 10.31
C PHE A 87 -5.40 -6.58 9.39
N TYR A 88 -4.74 -7.59 9.96
CA TYR A 88 -4.17 -8.69 9.16
C TYR A 88 -5.24 -9.45 8.38
N ARG A 89 -6.41 -9.74 9.00
CA ARG A 89 -7.53 -10.39 8.29
C ARG A 89 -8.05 -9.55 7.14
N MET A 90 -8.12 -8.23 7.28
CA MET A 90 -8.50 -7.35 6.17
C MET A 90 -7.44 -7.38 5.06
N MET A 91 -6.16 -7.27 5.42
CA MET A 91 -5.06 -7.19 4.46
C MET A 91 -4.90 -8.46 3.61
N ILE A 92 -5.23 -9.63 4.15
CA ILE A 92 -5.13 -10.93 3.45
C ILE A 92 -6.39 -11.33 2.70
N ARG A 93 -7.45 -10.50 2.70
CA ARG A 93 -8.68 -10.82 1.97
C ARG A 93 -8.41 -10.92 0.47
N PRO A 94 -8.77 -12.05 -0.18
CA PRO A 94 -8.54 -12.24 -1.61
C PRO A 94 -9.30 -11.22 -2.49
N GLN A 95 -10.47 -10.75 -2.00
CA GLN A 95 -11.32 -9.78 -2.68
C GLN A 95 -10.79 -8.35 -2.60
N MET A 96 -9.80 -8.08 -1.71
CA MET A 96 -9.27 -6.72 -1.53
C MET A 96 -8.45 -6.30 -2.73
N ASP A 97 -9.00 -5.41 -3.53
CA ASP A 97 -8.31 -4.84 -4.68
C ASP A 97 -7.51 -3.58 -4.27
N TRP A 98 -6.32 -3.81 -3.75
CA TRP A 98 -5.39 -2.77 -3.33
C TRP A 98 -4.98 -1.84 -4.49
N ARG A 99 -4.88 -2.38 -5.69
CA ARG A 99 -4.55 -1.60 -6.89
C ARG A 99 -5.68 -0.64 -7.22
N ARG A 100 -6.93 -1.11 -7.22
CA ARG A 100 -8.09 -0.27 -7.46
C ARG A 100 -8.23 0.82 -6.39
N LEU A 101 -7.91 0.51 -5.14
CA LEU A 101 -7.88 1.50 -4.06
C LEU A 101 -6.82 2.58 -4.35
N MET A 102 -5.60 2.19 -4.71
CA MET A 102 -4.51 3.12 -5.05
C MET A 102 -4.87 4.00 -6.25
N ASN A 103 -5.42 3.41 -7.31
CA ASN A 103 -5.90 4.13 -8.49
C ASN A 103 -6.99 5.15 -8.14
N HIS A 104 -7.93 4.76 -7.28
CA HIS A 104 -8.99 5.66 -6.83
C HIS A 104 -8.40 6.87 -6.07
N PHE A 105 -7.44 6.66 -5.19
CA PHE A 105 -6.74 7.75 -4.53
C PHE A 105 -6.06 8.67 -5.53
N ALA A 106 -5.33 8.12 -6.50
CA ALA A 106 -4.63 8.91 -7.51
C ALA A 106 -5.60 9.77 -8.34
N LEU A 107 -6.66 9.18 -8.87
CA LEU A 107 -7.67 9.90 -9.67
C LEU A 107 -8.40 10.97 -8.85
N ARG A 108 -8.81 10.66 -7.62
CA ARG A 108 -9.47 11.66 -6.76
C ARG A 108 -8.54 12.80 -6.38
N TYR A 109 -7.28 12.50 -6.11
CA TYR A 109 -6.27 13.54 -5.84
C TYR A 109 -6.12 14.48 -7.05
N MET A 110 -5.99 13.96 -8.26
CA MET A 110 -5.94 14.76 -9.48
C MET A 110 -7.21 15.59 -9.68
N CYS A 111 -8.39 15.03 -9.41
CA CYS A 111 -9.65 15.79 -9.48
C CYS A 111 -9.68 16.94 -8.44
N LEU A 112 -9.16 16.71 -7.23
CA LEU A 112 -9.09 17.75 -6.21
C LEU A 112 -8.10 18.87 -6.61
N LEU A 113 -6.93 18.53 -7.15
CA LEU A 113 -5.98 19.52 -7.65
C LEU A 113 -6.61 20.41 -8.74
N ARG A 114 -7.31 19.81 -9.70
CA ARG A 114 -8.04 20.58 -10.74
C ARG A 114 -9.11 21.48 -10.14
N LYS A 115 -9.87 20.96 -9.18
CA LYS A 115 -10.97 21.72 -8.53
C LYS A 115 -10.47 22.94 -7.77
N TYR A 116 -9.30 22.86 -7.16
CA TYR A 116 -8.73 23.96 -6.36
C TYR A 116 -7.74 24.83 -7.15
N GLY A 117 -7.64 24.67 -8.46
CA GLY A 117 -6.76 25.46 -9.31
C GLY A 117 -5.28 25.14 -9.17
N GLU A 118 -4.96 24.01 -8.53
CA GLU A 118 -3.59 23.51 -8.33
C GLU A 118 -3.12 22.60 -9.48
N ALA A 119 -3.93 22.48 -10.54
CA ALA A 119 -3.55 21.68 -11.69
C ALA A 119 -2.34 22.30 -12.41
N PRO A 120 -1.44 21.48 -12.99
CA PRO A 120 -0.27 21.98 -13.69
C PRO A 120 -0.69 22.88 -14.86
N LEU A 121 0.14 23.90 -15.11
CA LEU A 121 0.01 24.78 -16.26
C LEU A 121 0.22 23.98 -17.56
N SER A 122 -0.39 24.44 -18.67
CA SER A 122 -0.32 23.78 -19.98
C SER A 122 1.11 23.49 -20.47
N ASP A 123 2.09 24.27 -20.03
CA ASP A 123 3.49 24.19 -20.47
C ASP A 123 4.38 23.30 -19.59
N THR A 124 3.82 22.59 -18.61
CA THR A 124 4.59 21.70 -17.75
C THR A 124 4.76 20.33 -18.38
N THR A 125 5.99 19.81 -18.34
CA THR A 125 6.29 18.44 -18.77
C THR A 125 5.62 17.44 -17.85
N THR A 126 4.76 16.59 -18.43
CA THR A 126 4.14 15.46 -17.73
C THR A 126 4.75 14.15 -18.20
N CYS A 127 4.99 13.20 -17.31
CA CYS A 127 5.53 11.91 -17.69
C CYS A 127 5.07 10.77 -16.78
N PHE A 128 5.19 9.54 -17.28
CA PHE A 128 5.10 8.34 -16.47
C PHE A 128 6.47 7.98 -15.91
N ILE A 129 6.49 7.61 -14.65
CA ILE A 129 7.67 7.14 -13.95
C ILE A 129 7.43 5.69 -13.60
N ILE A 130 8.28 4.80 -14.12
CA ILE A 130 8.27 3.38 -13.78
C ILE A 130 9.61 3.08 -13.14
N ASP A 131 9.59 2.66 -11.89
CA ASP A 131 10.81 2.35 -11.13
C ASP A 131 10.63 1.08 -10.31
N ASP A 132 11.74 0.37 -10.05
CA ASP A 132 11.73 -0.79 -9.19
C ASP A 132 12.62 -0.61 -7.96
N THR A 133 12.12 -1.08 -6.83
CA THR A 133 12.86 -1.08 -5.57
C THR A 133 12.79 -2.45 -4.88
N VAL A 134 13.73 -2.71 -4.00
CA VAL A 134 13.78 -3.97 -3.25
C VAL A 134 13.01 -3.84 -1.94
N LEU A 135 12.05 -4.72 -1.73
CA LEU A 135 11.36 -4.90 -0.44
C LEU A 135 12.01 -6.07 0.30
N GLU A 136 13.03 -5.78 1.09
CA GLU A 136 13.70 -6.78 1.92
C GLU A 136 12.77 -7.33 3.00
N LYS A 137 12.84 -8.63 3.24
CA LYS A 137 12.03 -9.37 4.21
C LYS A 137 12.93 -10.31 5.02
N SER A 138 12.55 -10.54 6.27
CA SER A 138 13.24 -11.48 7.16
C SER A 138 12.59 -12.88 7.18
N GLY A 139 11.29 -12.96 6.81
CA GLY A 139 10.55 -14.22 6.87
C GLY A 139 10.60 -15.00 5.56
N VAL A 140 10.82 -16.32 5.65
CA VAL A 140 10.84 -17.22 4.48
C VAL A 140 9.47 -17.82 4.13
N ARG A 141 8.49 -17.74 5.03
CA ARG A 141 7.13 -18.28 4.82
C ARG A 141 6.19 -17.24 4.22
N MET A 142 6.61 -16.66 3.10
CA MET A 142 5.80 -15.69 2.36
C MET A 142 5.69 -16.18 0.92
N GLU A 143 4.49 -16.11 0.37
CA GLU A 143 4.25 -16.59 -0.99
C GLU A 143 4.95 -15.71 -2.01
N GLY A 144 5.59 -16.36 -2.99
CA GLY A 144 6.36 -15.66 -4.01
C GLY A 144 7.66 -15.03 -3.52
N ILE A 145 8.08 -15.25 -2.27
CA ILE A 145 9.35 -14.73 -1.77
C ILE A 145 10.52 -15.42 -2.46
N SER A 146 11.53 -14.64 -2.80
CA SER A 146 12.77 -15.14 -3.40
C SER A 146 13.97 -14.32 -2.96
N ARG A 147 15.17 -14.72 -3.38
CA ARG A 147 16.34 -13.88 -3.24
C ARG A 147 16.46 -12.99 -4.48
N VAL A 148 16.34 -11.68 -4.27
CA VAL A 148 16.39 -10.67 -5.32
C VAL A 148 17.69 -9.87 -5.21
N PHE A 149 18.25 -9.46 -6.35
CA PHE A 149 19.46 -8.65 -6.35
C PHE A 149 19.16 -7.21 -5.93
N ASP A 150 19.85 -6.76 -4.90
CA ASP A 150 19.81 -5.37 -4.42
C ASP A 150 21.05 -4.64 -4.97
N HIS A 151 20.83 -3.75 -5.95
CA HIS A 151 21.89 -2.98 -6.58
C HIS A 151 22.61 -2.05 -5.61
N MET A 152 21.88 -1.48 -4.63
CA MET A 152 22.45 -0.59 -3.63
C MET A 152 23.38 -1.33 -2.66
N LYS A 153 23.06 -2.58 -2.34
CA LYS A 153 23.84 -3.42 -1.43
C LYS A 153 24.86 -4.30 -2.18
N GLY A 154 24.82 -4.37 -3.51
CA GLY A 154 25.66 -5.24 -4.34
C GLY A 154 25.50 -6.73 -4.04
N ARG A 155 24.37 -7.17 -3.47
CA ARG A 155 24.14 -8.56 -3.06
C ARG A 155 22.68 -8.97 -3.17
N CYS A 156 22.46 -10.30 -3.18
CA CYS A 156 21.12 -10.85 -3.16
C CYS A 156 20.57 -10.87 -1.72
N VAL A 157 19.39 -10.28 -1.53
CA VAL A 157 18.65 -10.23 -0.27
C VAL A 157 17.34 -11.00 -0.40
N LEU A 158 16.79 -11.47 0.72
CA LEU A 158 15.49 -12.12 0.74
C LEU A 158 14.40 -11.06 0.62
N GLY A 159 13.48 -11.21 -0.34
CA GLY A 159 12.42 -10.21 -0.54
C GLY A 159 11.72 -10.31 -1.88
N TYR A 160 11.21 -9.18 -2.30
CA TYR A 160 10.55 -8.95 -3.60
C TYR A 160 11.17 -7.74 -4.28
N LYS A 161 11.04 -7.68 -5.59
CA LYS A 161 11.14 -6.41 -6.32
C LYS A 161 9.76 -5.80 -6.42
N LEU A 162 9.60 -4.58 -5.93
CA LEU A 162 8.39 -3.78 -6.09
C LEU A 162 8.57 -2.92 -7.34
N LEU A 163 7.76 -3.17 -8.35
CA LEU A 163 7.61 -2.26 -9.49
C LEU A 163 6.52 -1.25 -9.14
N LEU A 164 6.82 0.02 -9.24
CA LEU A 164 5.90 1.12 -8.99
C LEU A 164 5.70 1.94 -10.27
N CYS A 165 4.46 2.25 -10.58
CA CYS A 165 4.14 3.18 -11.64
C CYS A 165 3.51 4.45 -11.05
N ALA A 166 4.03 5.60 -11.44
CA ALA A 166 3.58 6.91 -10.98
C ALA A 166 3.40 7.86 -12.16
N PHE A 167 2.55 8.84 -11.99
CA PHE A 167 2.37 9.94 -12.91
C PHE A 167 2.97 11.21 -12.30
N PHE A 168 3.84 11.88 -13.05
CA PHE A 168 4.35 13.19 -12.71
C PHE A 168 3.57 14.24 -13.49
N ASP A 169 2.94 15.16 -12.79
CA ASP A 169 2.08 16.19 -13.37
C ASP A 169 2.81 17.51 -13.64
N GLY A 170 4.13 17.54 -13.51
CA GLY A 170 4.96 18.74 -13.58
C GLY A 170 5.31 19.34 -12.21
N LYS A 171 4.60 18.97 -11.14
CA LYS A 171 4.79 19.46 -9.77
C LYS A 171 4.86 18.31 -8.75
N THR A 172 4.02 17.30 -8.91
CA THR A 172 3.82 16.23 -7.93
C THR A 172 3.90 14.86 -8.59
N THR A 173 4.55 13.91 -7.91
CA THR A 173 4.58 12.51 -8.33
C THR A 173 3.45 11.75 -7.66
N ILE A 174 2.53 11.18 -8.43
CA ILE A 174 1.31 10.52 -7.98
C ILE A 174 1.41 9.03 -8.31
N PRO A 175 1.71 8.15 -7.35
CA PRO A 175 1.73 6.72 -7.58
C PRO A 175 0.31 6.21 -7.81
N PHE A 176 0.13 5.37 -8.83
CA PHE A 176 -1.19 4.86 -9.20
C PHE A 176 -1.26 3.35 -9.39
N ASP A 177 -0.15 2.67 -9.65
CA ASP A 177 -0.13 1.22 -9.83
C ASP A 177 1.16 0.61 -9.28
N PHE A 178 1.11 -0.68 -8.93
CA PHE A 178 2.24 -1.42 -8.40
C PHE A 178 2.12 -2.92 -8.67
N SER A 179 3.27 -3.60 -8.73
CA SER A 179 3.34 -5.05 -8.70
C SER A 179 4.55 -5.56 -7.91
N LEU A 180 4.44 -6.78 -7.42
CA LEU A 180 5.54 -7.46 -6.73
C LEU A 180 6.10 -8.55 -7.64
N HIS A 181 7.42 -8.61 -7.76
CA HIS A 181 8.11 -9.59 -8.58
C HIS A 181 9.08 -10.44 -7.78
N GLN A 182 9.19 -11.71 -8.18
CA GLN A 182 10.17 -12.66 -7.66
C GLN A 182 11.26 -12.92 -8.73
N GLU A 183 12.46 -13.23 -8.31
CA GLU A 183 13.48 -13.76 -9.22
C GLU A 183 13.16 -15.21 -9.56
N LYS A 184 13.17 -15.54 -10.86
CA LYS A 184 12.94 -16.88 -11.37
C LYS A 184 14.26 -17.64 -11.47
N GLY A 185 14.23 -18.90 -10.99
CA GLY A 185 15.40 -19.74 -11.06
C GLY A 185 16.55 -19.23 -10.17
N LYS A 186 17.64 -19.99 -10.14
CA LYS A 186 18.83 -19.60 -9.39
C LYS A 186 19.93 -19.11 -10.35
N GLN A 187 20.27 -17.84 -10.24
CA GLN A 187 21.44 -17.26 -10.88
C GLN A 187 22.38 -16.79 -9.77
N GLY A 188 23.52 -17.48 -9.63
CA GLY A 188 24.43 -17.24 -8.51
C GLY A 188 23.74 -17.45 -7.16
N ASN A 189 23.66 -16.38 -6.36
CA ASN A 189 23.01 -16.38 -5.05
C ASN A 189 21.55 -15.89 -5.09
N CYS A 190 21.03 -15.50 -6.25
CA CYS A 190 19.68 -15.01 -6.43
C CYS A 190 18.72 -16.10 -6.90
N GLY A 191 17.41 -15.84 -6.76
CA GLY A 191 16.35 -16.77 -7.12
C GLY A 191 16.17 -17.92 -6.14
N LEU A 192 15.45 -18.95 -6.59
CA LEU A 192 15.14 -20.15 -5.82
C LEU A 192 15.58 -21.41 -6.55
N THR A 193 16.12 -22.36 -5.81
CA THR A 193 16.39 -23.69 -6.34
C THR A 193 15.08 -24.45 -6.60
N ARG A 194 15.13 -25.49 -7.44
CA ARG A 194 13.96 -26.37 -7.68
C ARG A 194 13.41 -26.97 -6.41
N GLN A 195 14.25 -27.33 -5.45
CA GLN A 195 13.83 -27.86 -4.16
C GLN A 195 13.13 -26.79 -3.30
N GLN A 196 13.64 -25.57 -3.29
CA GLN A 196 13.00 -24.44 -2.58
C GLN A 196 11.66 -24.08 -3.20
N LEU A 197 11.54 -24.09 -4.54
CA LEU A 197 10.27 -23.87 -5.24
C LEU A 197 9.22 -24.94 -4.89
N LYS A 198 9.61 -26.22 -4.77
CA LYS A 198 8.69 -27.29 -4.35
C LYS A 198 8.19 -27.12 -2.92
N LYS A 199 9.00 -26.52 -2.03
CA LYS A 199 8.66 -26.26 -0.62
C LYS A 199 8.06 -24.87 -0.41
N ALA A 200 7.92 -24.05 -1.46
CA ALA A 200 7.38 -22.70 -1.35
C ALA A 200 5.93 -22.74 -0.86
N TYR A 201 5.60 -21.77 -0.01
CA TYR A 201 4.24 -21.61 0.46
C TYR A 201 3.33 -21.16 -0.68
N HIS A 202 2.20 -21.84 -0.84
CA HIS A 202 1.20 -21.55 -1.85
C HIS A 202 -0.19 -21.46 -1.22
N THR A 203 -0.94 -20.45 -1.63
CA THR A 203 -2.34 -20.30 -1.27
C THR A 203 -3.20 -20.66 -2.48
N LYS A 204 -4.24 -21.47 -2.28
CA LYS A 204 -5.26 -21.70 -3.32
C LYS A 204 -6.03 -20.39 -3.54
N ARG A 205 -6.15 -19.97 -4.80
CA ARG A 205 -6.84 -18.74 -5.19
C ARG A 205 -7.95 -19.03 -6.18
N ASN A 206 -9.04 -18.29 -6.05
CA ASN A 206 -10.06 -18.21 -7.08
C ASN A 206 -9.57 -17.26 -8.18
N THR A 207 -9.66 -17.68 -9.44
CA THR A 207 -9.23 -16.91 -10.62
C THR A 207 -9.97 -15.57 -10.78
N GLY A 208 -11.18 -15.47 -10.25
CA GLY A 208 -11.98 -14.22 -10.25
C GLY A 208 -11.54 -13.18 -9.22
N ASN A 209 -10.68 -13.53 -8.27
CA ASN A 209 -10.24 -12.60 -7.24
C ASN A 209 -9.05 -11.73 -7.68
N PRO A 210 -8.98 -10.47 -7.23
CA PRO A 210 -7.85 -9.58 -7.55
C PRO A 210 -6.48 -10.13 -7.13
N ASP A 211 -6.39 -10.88 -6.04
CA ASP A 211 -5.14 -11.47 -5.55
C ASP A 211 -4.57 -12.53 -6.49
N TYR A 212 -5.41 -13.22 -7.29
CA TYR A 212 -4.95 -14.16 -8.31
C TYR A 212 -4.14 -13.46 -9.39
N LYS A 213 -4.64 -12.35 -9.93
CA LYS A 213 -3.93 -11.56 -10.96
C LYS A 213 -2.60 -11.06 -10.43
N ARG A 214 -2.57 -10.47 -9.23
CA ARG A 214 -1.32 -10.00 -8.60
C ARG A 214 -0.30 -11.11 -8.43
N PHE A 215 -0.74 -12.32 -8.09
CA PHE A 215 0.16 -13.45 -7.96
C PHE A 215 0.69 -13.94 -9.32
N GLN A 216 -0.09 -13.86 -10.39
CA GLN A 216 0.39 -14.14 -11.74
C GLN A 216 1.47 -13.13 -12.16
N GLU A 217 1.23 -11.84 -11.96
CA GLU A 217 2.19 -10.77 -12.25
C GLU A 217 3.53 -10.95 -11.51
N CYS A 218 3.50 -11.51 -10.30
CA CYS A 218 4.72 -11.84 -9.55
C CYS A 218 5.70 -12.75 -10.33
N LYS A 219 5.17 -13.52 -11.27
CA LYS A 219 5.91 -14.46 -12.13
C LYS A 219 6.18 -13.94 -13.54
N MET A 220 5.57 -12.82 -13.93
CA MET A 220 5.77 -12.18 -15.23
C MET A 220 7.06 -11.35 -15.24
N SER A 221 7.51 -10.97 -16.42
CA SER A 221 8.59 -9.98 -16.53
C SER A 221 8.11 -8.59 -16.10
N LYS A 222 9.01 -7.79 -15.57
CA LYS A 222 8.69 -6.41 -15.17
C LYS A 222 8.25 -5.55 -16.37
N ILE A 223 8.82 -5.80 -17.54
CA ILE A 223 8.50 -5.07 -18.78
C ILE A 223 7.06 -5.35 -19.21
N GLU A 224 6.64 -6.62 -19.26
CA GLU A 224 5.26 -7.00 -19.60
C GLU A 224 4.27 -6.34 -18.64
N VAL A 225 4.54 -6.38 -17.33
CA VAL A 225 3.66 -5.78 -16.35
C VAL A 225 3.65 -4.24 -16.43
N ALA A 226 4.79 -3.61 -16.73
CA ALA A 226 4.87 -2.17 -16.94
C ALA A 226 3.99 -1.71 -18.12
N MET A 227 4.01 -2.44 -19.23
CA MET A 227 3.17 -2.16 -20.41
C MET A 227 1.68 -2.31 -20.06
N ASP A 228 1.31 -3.32 -19.28
CA ASP A 228 -0.06 -3.49 -18.80
C ASP A 228 -0.50 -2.35 -17.87
N MET A 229 0.40 -1.83 -17.03
CA MET A 229 0.13 -0.68 -16.15
C MET A 229 -0.19 0.58 -16.94
N ASP A 230 0.57 0.87 -18.00
CA ASP A 230 0.33 2.01 -18.88
C ASP A 230 -1.04 1.90 -19.58
N GLY A 231 -1.36 0.74 -20.13
CA GLY A 231 -2.66 0.48 -20.74
C GLY A 231 -3.85 0.68 -19.78
N ARG A 232 -3.70 0.23 -18.53
CA ARG A 232 -4.73 0.42 -17.49
C ARG A 232 -4.95 1.89 -17.15
N TRP A 233 -3.88 2.68 -17.07
CA TRP A 233 -3.97 4.11 -16.81
C TRP A 233 -4.67 4.87 -17.93
N GLY A 234 -4.35 4.58 -19.19
CA GLY A 234 -5.01 5.17 -20.36
C GLY A 234 -6.53 4.97 -20.35
N TYR A 235 -6.97 3.75 -20.02
CA TYR A 235 -8.40 3.43 -19.91
C TYR A 235 -9.09 4.18 -18.75
N MET A 236 -8.44 4.31 -17.60
CA MET A 236 -9.03 5.01 -16.44
C MET A 236 -9.11 6.52 -16.62
N ARG A 237 -8.20 7.12 -17.39
CA ARG A 237 -8.22 8.56 -17.68
C ARG A 237 -9.33 8.94 -18.64
N SER A 238 -9.81 8.01 -19.47
CA SER A 238 -10.90 8.22 -20.41
C SER A 238 -12.31 8.08 -19.81
N MET A 239 -12.41 7.60 -18.55
CA MET A 239 -13.63 7.54 -17.75
C MET A 239 -13.81 8.82 -16.91
#